data_978697f4690ac12d91e506d6a0dd1d32
#
_entry.id   978697f4690ac12d91e506d6a0dd1d32
#
_cell.length_a   1.000
_cell.length_b   1.000
_cell.length_c   1.000
_cell.angle_alpha   90.00
_cell.angle_beta   90.00
_cell.angle_gamma   90.00
#
_symmetry.space_group_name_H-M   'P 1'
#
loop_
_entity.id
_entity.type
_entity.pdbx_description
1 polymer ?
#
loop_
_entity_poly.entity_id
_entity_poly.type
_entity_poly.pdbx_seq_one_letter_code
_entity_poly.pdbx_strand_id
1 'polypeptide(L)'
;MPQRILIMGLPGAGKTFLATALKKFLETNSTIRHMPMSRAINMEMTPSAYSCTVDWFNADDVRKRFNDWDFSREGRIRQSIRMADFALSCTSDFVICDFVAPLVEMRNNFKADWTIWVDTIDAGRFEDTNRAFVEPEVYDFRVTEQDADKWAEFIGQHILENRRRPVFDWKRETVQMMGRWQPFHAGHRALFERLIARTGQVVIQVRDVQGWQGSNPFAIDQVRAAIKRDLDPLYQGQYEIQIVPNIVHIGWGRGVGYTHAEETFDESITSISGTAIRKSMGLT
;
A
#
# COMPACT_ATOMS: atom_id res chain seq x y z
N MET A 1 1.58 3.67 1.11
CA MET A 1 1.64 4.30 -0.24
C MET A 1 1.26 3.25 -1.26
N PRO A 2 0.53 3.61 -2.33
CA PRO A 2 0.19 2.69 -3.40
C PRO A 2 1.44 2.13 -4.08
N GLN A 3 1.36 0.91 -4.59
CA GLN A 3 2.38 0.41 -5.52
C GLN A 3 2.16 1.06 -6.88
N ARG A 4 3.20 1.68 -7.41
CA ARG A 4 3.15 2.45 -8.65
C ARG A 4 3.50 1.57 -9.84
N ILE A 5 2.57 1.45 -10.78
CA ILE A 5 2.71 0.68 -12.00
C ILE A 5 2.85 1.65 -13.17
N LEU A 6 4.00 1.63 -13.81
CA LEU A 6 4.24 2.36 -15.05
C LEU A 6 3.94 1.44 -16.24
N ILE A 7 3.00 1.84 -17.09
CA ILE A 7 2.80 1.23 -18.41
C ILE A 7 3.33 2.18 -19.46
N MET A 8 4.45 1.80 -20.10
CA MET A 8 5.15 2.66 -21.05
C MET A 8 5.26 2.00 -22.43
N GLY A 9 5.59 2.79 -23.46
CA GLY A 9 5.75 2.32 -24.84
C GLY A 9 5.30 3.37 -25.85
N LEU A 10 5.49 3.11 -27.12
CA LEU A 10 5.19 4.03 -28.21
C LEU A 10 3.70 4.41 -28.29
N PRO A 11 3.36 5.57 -28.87
CA PRO A 11 1.98 5.95 -29.14
C PRO A 11 1.32 4.96 -30.11
N GLY A 12 0.20 4.36 -29.68
CA GLY A 12 -0.50 3.32 -30.47
C GLY A 12 -0.15 1.87 -30.09
N ALA A 13 0.83 1.65 -29.18
CA ALA A 13 1.24 0.30 -28.77
C ALA A 13 0.18 -0.43 -27.89
N GLY A 14 -0.91 0.19 -27.48
CA GLY A 14 -1.96 -0.49 -26.72
C GLY A 14 -1.90 -0.29 -25.19
N LYS A 15 -1.09 0.66 -24.71
CA LYS A 15 -0.94 0.95 -23.25
C LYS A 15 -2.25 1.12 -22.50
N THR A 16 -3.16 1.93 -23.04
CA THR A 16 -4.44 2.25 -22.41
C THR A 16 -5.36 1.03 -22.33
N PHE A 17 -5.33 0.17 -23.34
CA PHE A 17 -6.08 -1.11 -23.30
C PHE A 17 -5.55 -2.01 -22.20
N LEU A 18 -4.23 -2.15 -22.11
CA LEU A 18 -3.59 -2.93 -21.06
C LEU A 18 -3.86 -2.34 -19.67
N ALA A 19 -3.79 -1.00 -19.52
CA ALA A 19 -4.09 -0.32 -18.25
C ALA A 19 -5.53 -0.60 -17.78
N THR A 20 -6.48 -0.53 -18.69
CA THR A 20 -7.91 -0.83 -18.42
C THR A 20 -8.09 -2.28 -17.98
N ALA A 21 -7.52 -3.22 -18.73
CA ALA A 21 -7.63 -4.65 -18.42
C ALA A 21 -6.92 -5.00 -17.09
N LEU A 22 -5.74 -4.47 -16.87
CA LEU A 22 -4.97 -4.70 -15.63
C LEU A 22 -5.67 -4.12 -14.40
N LYS A 23 -6.22 -2.90 -14.50
CA LYS A 23 -7.04 -2.32 -13.44
C LYS A 23 -8.19 -3.24 -13.08
N LYS A 24 -8.98 -3.66 -14.07
CA LYS A 24 -10.11 -4.58 -13.88
C LYS A 24 -9.66 -5.90 -13.24
N PHE A 25 -8.55 -6.48 -13.72
CA PHE A 25 -8.01 -7.73 -13.18
C PHE A 25 -7.62 -7.59 -11.70
N LEU A 26 -6.87 -6.56 -11.34
CA LEU A 26 -6.44 -6.31 -9.97
C LEU A 26 -7.62 -6.07 -9.03
N GLU A 27 -8.63 -5.32 -9.44
CA GLU A 27 -9.84 -5.06 -8.63
C GLU A 27 -10.69 -6.32 -8.43
N THR A 28 -10.75 -7.21 -9.45
CA THR A 28 -11.61 -8.40 -9.41
C THR A 28 -10.94 -9.58 -8.71
N ASN A 29 -9.63 -9.78 -8.91
CA ASN A 29 -8.93 -11.00 -8.49
C ASN A 29 -8.12 -10.85 -7.20
N SER A 30 -8.00 -9.64 -6.69
CA SER A 30 -7.27 -9.36 -5.47
C SER A 30 -8.08 -9.58 -4.20
N THR A 31 -8.78 -10.70 -4.12
CA THR A 31 -9.46 -11.07 -2.89
C THR A 31 -8.44 -11.43 -1.82
N ILE A 32 -8.07 -10.47 -0.99
CA ILE A 32 -7.28 -10.74 0.21
C ILE A 32 -8.20 -11.48 1.17
N ARG A 33 -8.05 -12.79 1.26
CA ARG A 33 -8.77 -13.60 2.25
C ARG A 33 -8.26 -13.22 3.63
N HIS A 34 -8.94 -12.29 4.28
CA HIS A 34 -8.83 -12.12 5.71
C HIS A 34 -9.47 -13.34 6.38
N MET A 35 -8.66 -14.13 7.08
CA MET A 35 -9.17 -14.93 8.18
C MET A 35 -9.16 -14.05 9.44
N PRO A 36 -10.28 -13.50 9.89
CA PRO A 36 -10.31 -12.81 11.17
C PRO A 36 -10.01 -13.84 12.27
N MET A 37 -9.23 -13.43 13.27
CA MET A 37 -8.87 -14.23 14.45
C MET A 37 -10.08 -14.73 15.25
N SER A 38 -11.30 -14.26 14.97
CA SER A 38 -12.54 -14.72 15.62
C SER A 38 -12.91 -16.17 15.33
N ARG A 39 -12.24 -16.86 14.42
CA ARG A 39 -12.46 -18.31 14.17
C ARG A 39 -11.90 -19.22 15.25
N ALA A 40 -11.19 -18.68 16.23
CA ALA A 40 -10.79 -19.48 17.42
C ALA A 40 -11.95 -19.59 18.45
N ILE A 41 -13.03 -18.89 18.25
CA ILE A 41 -14.22 -18.91 19.13
C ILE A 41 -15.45 -19.01 18.21
N ASN A 42 -15.88 -20.23 17.94
CA ASN A 42 -17.18 -20.67 17.41
C ASN A 42 -18.17 -19.59 16.93
N MET A 43 -17.78 -18.72 16.01
CA MET A 43 -18.70 -17.85 15.30
C MET A 43 -18.36 -17.90 13.80
N GLU A 44 -19.31 -18.40 13.03
CA GLU A 44 -19.29 -18.36 11.55
C GLU A 44 -19.32 -16.90 11.08
N MET A 45 -18.14 -16.31 10.94
CA MET A 45 -18.00 -15.07 10.16
C MET A 45 -17.48 -15.43 8.78
N THR A 46 -18.26 -15.12 7.76
CA THR A 46 -17.82 -15.16 6.37
C THR A 46 -16.56 -14.29 6.20
N PRO A 47 -15.52 -14.76 5.48
CA PRO A 47 -14.35 -13.94 5.20
C PRO A 47 -14.80 -12.66 4.49
N SER A 48 -14.53 -11.51 5.06
CA SER A 48 -14.71 -10.25 4.35
C SER A 48 -13.68 -10.19 3.24
N ALA A 49 -14.15 -10.31 2.01
CA ALA A 49 -13.30 -10.18 0.83
C ALA A 49 -13.11 -8.69 0.55
N TYR A 50 -11.91 -8.17 0.81
CA TYR A 50 -11.53 -6.85 0.34
C TYR A 50 -10.96 -6.98 -1.06
N SER A 51 -11.56 -6.33 -2.04
CA SER A 51 -10.95 -6.13 -3.34
C SER A 51 -9.92 -5.00 -3.23
N CYS A 52 -8.77 -5.14 -3.89
CA CYS A 52 -7.80 -4.05 -3.97
C CYS A 52 -8.40 -2.85 -4.70
N THR A 53 -8.04 -1.67 -4.24
CA THR A 53 -8.40 -0.42 -4.91
C THR A 53 -7.30 -0.04 -5.89
N VAL A 54 -7.69 0.42 -7.09
CA VAL A 54 -6.73 0.79 -8.14
C VAL A 54 -7.10 2.13 -8.74
N ASP A 55 -6.26 3.13 -8.52
CA ASP A 55 -6.34 4.38 -9.27
C ASP A 55 -5.62 4.25 -10.62
N TRP A 56 -6.11 4.96 -11.62
CA TRP A 56 -5.50 4.97 -12.95
C TRP A 56 -5.48 6.38 -13.53
N PHE A 57 -4.31 6.78 -14.02
CA PHE A 57 -4.08 8.05 -14.69
C PHE A 57 -3.52 7.81 -16.09
N ASN A 58 -4.27 8.24 -17.09
CA ASN A 58 -3.80 8.33 -18.48
C ASN A 58 -3.14 9.67 -18.72
N ALA A 59 -1.98 9.69 -19.40
CA ALA A 59 -1.22 10.92 -19.60
C ALA A 59 -1.95 11.97 -20.48
N ASP A 60 -2.74 11.53 -21.44
CA ASP A 60 -3.47 12.46 -22.31
C ASP A 60 -4.60 13.14 -21.53
N ASP A 61 -5.28 12.43 -20.63
CA ASP A 61 -6.29 13.00 -19.74
C ASP A 61 -5.66 14.00 -18.76
N VAL A 62 -4.49 13.68 -18.23
CA VAL A 62 -3.73 14.59 -17.36
C VAL A 62 -3.30 15.82 -18.13
N ARG A 63 -2.79 15.71 -19.37
CA ARG A 63 -2.46 16.85 -20.23
C ARG A 63 -3.66 17.71 -20.51
N LYS A 64 -4.80 17.10 -20.82
CA LYS A 64 -6.07 17.80 -21.05
C LYS A 64 -6.50 18.59 -19.82
N ARG A 65 -6.40 18.01 -18.63
CA ARG A 65 -6.75 18.69 -17.37
C ARG A 65 -5.92 19.94 -17.09
N PHE A 66 -4.62 19.93 -17.50
CA PHE A 66 -3.72 21.07 -17.32
C PHE A 66 -3.62 21.97 -18.56
N ASN A 67 -4.33 21.62 -19.64
CA ASN A 67 -4.22 22.27 -20.93
C ASN A 67 -2.75 22.41 -21.39
N ASP A 68 -1.93 21.37 -21.18
CA ASP A 68 -0.50 21.38 -21.47
C ASP A 68 -0.15 20.31 -22.51
N TRP A 69 -0.08 20.74 -23.76
CA TRP A 69 0.25 19.92 -24.93
C TRP A 69 1.67 20.19 -25.42
N ASP A 70 2.57 20.60 -24.53
CA ASP A 70 3.97 20.74 -24.82
C ASP A 70 4.66 19.37 -24.88
N PHE A 71 5.14 18.98 -26.06
CA PHE A 71 5.87 17.74 -26.32
C PHE A 71 7.38 17.96 -26.47
N SER A 72 7.89 19.16 -26.16
CA SER A 72 9.31 19.39 -26.00
C SER A 72 9.89 18.47 -24.91
N ARG A 73 11.21 18.37 -24.83
CA ARG A 73 11.88 17.61 -23.77
C ARG A 73 11.44 18.06 -22.37
N GLU A 74 11.40 19.37 -22.16
CA GLU A 74 10.99 20.00 -20.91
C GLU A 74 9.52 19.72 -20.59
N GLY A 75 8.62 19.80 -21.57
CA GLY A 75 7.21 19.48 -21.42
C GLY A 75 6.97 18.01 -21.10
N ARG A 76 7.74 17.11 -21.68
CA ARG A 76 7.69 15.66 -21.38
C ARG A 76 8.15 15.38 -19.95
N ILE A 77 9.26 16.00 -19.49
CA ILE A 77 9.77 15.87 -18.12
C ILE A 77 8.74 16.42 -17.12
N ARG A 78 8.19 17.63 -17.35
CA ARG A 78 7.16 18.22 -16.53
C ARG A 78 5.94 17.30 -16.40
N GLN A 79 5.52 16.65 -17.49
CA GLN A 79 4.44 15.69 -17.47
C GLN A 79 4.77 14.45 -16.60
N SER A 80 5.99 13.93 -16.67
CA SER A 80 6.38 12.77 -15.83
C SER A 80 6.36 13.09 -14.33
N ILE A 81 6.72 14.32 -13.95
CA ILE A 81 6.64 14.79 -12.57
C ILE A 81 5.17 14.86 -12.14
N ARG A 82 4.28 15.42 -12.95
CA ARG A 82 2.83 15.43 -12.65
C ARG A 82 2.27 14.03 -12.45
N MET A 83 2.64 13.08 -13.33
CA MET A 83 2.19 11.68 -13.20
C MET A 83 2.68 11.07 -11.88
N ALA A 84 3.92 11.39 -11.47
CA ALA A 84 4.46 10.94 -10.18
C ALA A 84 3.72 11.59 -9.00
N ASP A 85 3.41 12.88 -9.05
CA ASP A 85 2.68 13.60 -8.01
C ASP A 85 1.26 13.04 -7.83
N PHE A 86 0.55 12.77 -8.93
CA PHE A 86 -0.75 12.10 -8.87
C PHE A 86 -0.63 10.72 -8.21
N ALA A 87 0.35 9.93 -8.63
CA ALA A 87 0.56 8.61 -8.06
C ALA A 87 0.89 8.65 -6.56
N LEU A 88 1.65 9.66 -6.12
CA LEU A 88 1.99 9.85 -4.70
C LEU A 88 0.81 10.34 -3.85
N SER A 89 -0.15 11.03 -4.44
CA SER A 89 -1.33 11.57 -3.75
C SER A 89 -2.44 10.53 -3.53
N CYS A 90 -2.34 9.36 -4.17
CA CYS A 90 -3.33 8.29 -4.04
C CYS A 90 -3.21 7.55 -2.71
N THR A 91 -4.35 7.05 -2.24
CA THR A 91 -4.46 6.17 -1.07
C THR A 91 -4.87 4.74 -1.41
N SER A 92 -5.04 4.45 -2.70
CA SER A 92 -5.35 3.11 -3.23
C SER A 92 -4.21 2.11 -2.99
N ASP A 93 -4.48 0.82 -3.19
CA ASP A 93 -3.46 -0.23 -3.09
C ASP A 93 -2.47 -0.18 -4.24
N PHE A 94 -2.97 0.10 -5.44
CA PHE A 94 -2.19 0.26 -6.67
C PHE A 94 -2.54 1.55 -7.38
N VAL A 95 -1.58 2.12 -8.07
CA VAL A 95 -1.81 3.21 -9.02
C VAL A 95 -1.15 2.89 -10.35
N ILE A 96 -1.95 2.85 -11.39
CA ILE A 96 -1.49 2.65 -12.77
C ILE A 96 -1.32 4.01 -13.42
N CYS A 97 -0.16 4.26 -14.02
CA CYS A 97 0.07 5.42 -14.86
C CYS A 97 0.53 4.96 -16.24
N ASP A 98 -0.26 5.27 -17.28
CA ASP A 98 0.11 4.95 -18.65
C ASP A 98 0.52 6.19 -19.42
N PHE A 99 1.78 6.21 -19.85
CA PHE A 99 2.35 7.26 -20.68
C PHE A 99 3.56 6.76 -21.50
N VAL A 100 3.93 7.48 -22.53
CA VAL A 100 5.00 7.03 -23.44
C VAL A 100 6.33 6.87 -22.72
N ALA A 101 6.69 7.75 -21.80
CA ALA A 101 7.95 7.78 -21.05
C ALA A 101 9.20 7.55 -21.94
N PRO A 102 9.39 8.32 -23.02
CA PRO A 102 10.44 8.05 -23.99
C PRO A 102 11.85 8.23 -23.44
N LEU A 103 12.03 9.07 -22.43
CA LEU A 103 13.32 9.40 -21.84
C LEU A 103 13.56 8.63 -20.55
N VAL A 104 14.79 8.21 -20.31
CA VAL A 104 15.22 7.55 -19.05
C VAL A 104 14.89 8.42 -17.82
N GLU A 105 15.13 9.73 -17.94
CA GLU A 105 14.84 10.70 -16.88
C GLU A 105 13.36 10.69 -16.44
N MET A 106 12.42 10.53 -17.38
CA MET A 106 10.99 10.47 -17.09
C MET A 106 10.64 9.23 -16.24
N ARG A 107 11.24 8.10 -16.54
CA ARG A 107 11.08 6.85 -15.79
C ARG A 107 11.68 6.97 -14.39
N ASN A 108 12.86 7.60 -14.30
CA ASN A 108 13.52 7.87 -13.02
C ASN A 108 12.70 8.84 -12.13
N ASN A 109 12.04 9.84 -12.71
CA ASN A 109 11.17 10.77 -11.99
C ASN A 109 9.92 10.05 -11.46
N PHE A 110 9.35 9.14 -12.22
CA PHE A 110 8.15 8.40 -11.81
C PHE A 110 8.45 7.39 -10.70
N LYS A 111 9.61 6.75 -10.70
CA LYS A 111 10.05 5.75 -9.70
C LYS A 111 9.03 4.63 -9.53
N ALA A 112 8.71 3.93 -10.62
CA ALA A 112 7.77 2.83 -10.61
C ALA A 112 8.22 1.69 -9.67
N ASP A 113 7.26 1.04 -9.01
CA ASP A 113 7.48 -0.25 -8.34
C ASP A 113 7.44 -1.41 -9.35
N TRP A 114 6.65 -1.23 -10.44
CA TRP A 114 6.52 -2.15 -11.55
C TRP A 114 6.57 -1.38 -12.86
N THR A 115 7.47 -1.76 -13.75
CA THR A 115 7.60 -1.18 -15.10
C THR A 115 7.16 -2.20 -16.14
N ILE A 116 6.11 -1.86 -16.90
CA ILE A 116 5.57 -2.66 -17.99
C ILE A 116 5.86 -1.94 -19.29
N TRP A 117 6.73 -2.52 -20.12
CA TRP A 117 7.03 -2.01 -21.44
C TRP A 117 6.14 -2.67 -22.49
N VAL A 118 5.26 -1.87 -23.10
CA VAL A 118 4.40 -2.30 -24.21
C VAL A 118 5.15 -2.07 -25.52
N ASP A 119 5.66 -3.16 -26.06
CA ASP A 119 6.56 -3.24 -27.23
C ASP A 119 5.88 -4.08 -28.34
N THR A 120 4.71 -3.63 -28.76
CA THR A 120 3.86 -4.33 -29.74
C THR A 120 3.93 -3.73 -31.13
N ILE A 121 4.69 -2.64 -31.34
CA ILE A 121 4.87 -1.95 -32.60
C ILE A 121 6.30 -1.39 -32.70
N ASP A 122 6.88 -1.45 -33.90
CA ASP A 122 8.24 -0.95 -34.17
C ASP A 122 8.29 0.57 -34.26
N ALA A 123 7.19 1.23 -34.63
CA ALA A 123 7.10 2.68 -34.74
C ALA A 123 5.70 3.17 -34.43
N GLY A 124 5.61 4.23 -33.61
CA GLY A 124 4.37 4.96 -33.37
C GLY A 124 4.10 5.99 -34.48
N ARG A 125 2.92 6.61 -34.44
CA ARG A 125 2.46 7.60 -35.46
C ARG A 125 3.14 8.96 -35.38
N PHE A 126 4.00 9.21 -34.41
CA PHE A 126 4.70 10.50 -34.22
C PHE A 126 6.21 10.28 -34.30
N GLU A 127 6.80 10.78 -35.38
CA GLU A 127 8.23 10.54 -35.70
C GLU A 127 9.18 11.17 -34.67
N ASP A 128 8.85 12.34 -34.14
CA ASP A 128 9.59 13.01 -33.08
C ASP A 128 9.65 12.17 -31.79
N THR A 129 8.56 11.50 -31.48
CA THR A 129 8.47 10.60 -30.34
C THR A 129 9.23 9.30 -30.58
N ASN A 130 9.17 8.73 -31.79
CA ASN A 130 9.96 7.57 -32.17
C ASN A 130 11.46 7.83 -32.01
N ARG A 131 11.93 8.99 -32.49
CA ARG A 131 13.35 9.39 -32.35
C ARG A 131 13.78 9.65 -30.92
N ALA A 132 12.87 10.15 -30.07
CA ALA A 132 13.16 10.42 -28.66
C ALA A 132 13.06 9.19 -27.77
N PHE A 133 12.44 8.10 -28.24
CA PHE A 133 12.19 6.92 -27.45
C PHE A 133 13.47 6.10 -27.26
N VAL A 134 13.93 6.03 -26.02
CA VAL A 134 15.03 5.16 -25.59
C VAL A 134 14.40 3.92 -24.98
N GLU A 135 14.71 2.76 -25.49
CA GLU A 135 14.26 1.48 -24.93
C GLU A 135 14.67 1.36 -23.47
N PRO A 136 13.80 0.80 -22.60
CA PRO A 136 14.16 0.61 -21.21
C PRO A 136 15.17 -0.55 -21.07
N GLU A 137 16.29 -0.29 -20.39
CA GLU A 137 17.25 -1.33 -20.02
C GLU A 137 16.71 -2.23 -18.89
N VAL A 138 15.84 -1.69 -18.04
CA VAL A 138 15.23 -2.38 -16.90
C VAL A 138 13.73 -2.25 -16.98
N TYR A 139 13.05 -3.39 -16.94
CA TYR A 139 11.60 -3.52 -16.88
C TYR A 139 11.23 -4.83 -16.17
N ASP A 140 10.04 -4.88 -15.60
CA ASP A 140 9.53 -6.11 -14.99
C ASP A 140 8.82 -6.99 -16.06
N PHE A 141 8.12 -6.36 -17.02
CA PHE A 141 7.41 -7.06 -18.10
C PHE A 141 7.62 -6.38 -19.45
N ARG A 142 7.79 -7.19 -20.50
CA ARG A 142 7.78 -6.74 -21.91
C ARG A 142 6.60 -7.38 -22.61
N VAL A 143 5.66 -6.56 -23.04
CA VAL A 143 4.45 -6.97 -23.73
C VAL A 143 4.67 -6.86 -25.22
N THR A 144 4.71 -7.99 -25.92
CA THR A 144 5.07 -8.07 -27.35
C THR A 144 3.88 -8.41 -28.26
N GLU A 145 2.71 -8.69 -27.69
CA GLU A 145 1.51 -9.03 -28.43
C GLU A 145 0.35 -8.11 -28.01
N GLN A 146 -0.53 -7.79 -28.95
CA GLN A 146 -1.73 -6.97 -28.70
C GLN A 146 -2.89 -7.81 -28.13
N ASP A 147 -2.68 -8.44 -26.98
CA ASP A 147 -3.69 -9.17 -26.22
C ASP A 147 -3.70 -8.64 -24.78
N ALA A 148 -4.46 -7.57 -24.59
CA ALA A 148 -4.49 -6.86 -23.32
C ALA A 148 -5.05 -7.71 -22.17
N ASP A 149 -6.05 -8.57 -22.41
CA ASP A 149 -6.66 -9.38 -21.38
C ASP A 149 -5.71 -10.50 -20.92
N LYS A 150 -5.07 -11.20 -21.84
CA LYS A 150 -4.06 -12.23 -21.55
C LYS A 150 -2.90 -11.66 -20.74
N TRP A 151 -2.36 -10.50 -21.18
CA TRP A 151 -1.26 -9.87 -20.48
C TRP A 151 -1.67 -9.30 -19.13
N ALA A 152 -2.88 -8.75 -19.01
CA ALA A 152 -3.40 -8.27 -17.74
C ALA A 152 -3.55 -9.39 -16.70
N GLU A 153 -4.01 -10.57 -17.13
CA GLU A 153 -4.07 -11.75 -16.27
C GLU A 153 -2.69 -12.18 -15.82
N PHE A 154 -1.75 -12.37 -16.74
CA PHE A 154 -0.38 -12.80 -16.43
C PHE A 154 0.36 -11.80 -15.51
N ILE A 155 0.34 -10.52 -15.86
CA ILE A 155 1.01 -9.46 -15.10
C ILE A 155 0.33 -9.25 -13.76
N GLY A 156 -1.01 -9.20 -13.75
CA GLY A 156 -1.80 -8.98 -12.53
C GLY A 156 -1.61 -10.10 -11.52
N GLN A 157 -1.61 -11.35 -11.96
CA GLN A 157 -1.33 -12.48 -11.09
C GLN A 157 0.07 -12.39 -10.51
N HIS A 158 1.09 -12.11 -11.32
CA HIS A 158 2.47 -11.95 -10.86
C HIS A 158 2.61 -10.80 -9.85
N ILE A 159 1.97 -9.65 -10.10
CA ILE A 159 1.97 -8.52 -9.16
C ILE A 159 1.34 -8.91 -7.83
N LEU A 160 0.20 -9.61 -7.85
CA LEU A 160 -0.48 -10.03 -6.63
C LEU A 160 0.32 -11.06 -5.83
N GLU A 161 1.00 -12.00 -6.50
CA GLU A 161 1.84 -13.01 -5.88
C GLU A 161 3.15 -12.44 -5.32
N ASN A 162 3.74 -11.47 -6.04
CA ASN A 162 5.02 -10.85 -5.70
C ASN A 162 4.88 -9.40 -5.22
N ARG A 163 3.75 -9.08 -4.58
CA ARG A 163 3.47 -7.74 -4.10
C ARG A 163 4.69 -7.19 -3.35
N ARG A 164 5.33 -6.17 -3.91
CA ARG A 164 6.48 -5.51 -3.27
C ARG A 164 5.98 -4.88 -1.98
N ARG A 165 6.36 -5.48 -0.85
CA ARG A 165 5.90 -5.02 0.45
C ARG A 165 6.60 -3.71 0.78
N PRO A 166 5.89 -2.73 1.33
CA PRO A 166 6.54 -1.54 1.87
C PRO A 166 7.65 -1.94 2.84
N VAL A 167 8.71 -1.16 2.89
CA VAL A 167 9.77 -1.31 3.90
C VAL A 167 9.62 -0.16 4.89
N PHE A 168 9.63 -0.46 6.18
CA PHE A 168 9.57 0.53 7.24
C PHE A 168 10.78 1.46 7.15
N ASP A 169 10.53 2.77 7.01
CA ASP A 169 11.58 3.78 6.87
C ASP A 169 11.72 4.59 8.17
N TRP A 170 12.83 4.40 8.86
CA TRP A 170 13.14 5.07 10.13
C TRP A 170 13.25 6.60 10.05
N LYS A 171 13.39 7.17 8.86
CA LYS A 171 13.50 8.61 8.63
C LYS A 171 12.18 9.27 8.27
N ARG A 172 11.18 8.46 7.96
CA ARG A 172 9.88 8.93 7.54
C ARG A 172 8.99 9.22 8.74
N GLU A 173 8.07 10.17 8.58
CA GLU A 173 7.01 10.43 9.56
C GLU A 173 6.30 9.13 9.94
N THR A 174 6.16 8.91 11.25
CA THR A 174 5.67 7.65 11.80
C THR A 174 4.72 7.95 12.97
N VAL A 175 3.58 7.27 12.99
CA VAL A 175 2.67 7.35 14.14
C VAL A 175 3.07 6.32 15.18
N GLN A 176 3.03 6.74 16.44
CA GLN A 176 3.24 5.86 17.59
C GLN A 176 1.91 5.28 18.06
N MET A 177 1.87 3.98 18.30
CA MET A 177 0.76 3.26 18.91
C MET A 177 1.26 2.51 20.16
N MET A 178 0.82 2.90 21.35
CA MET A 178 1.33 2.36 22.61
C MET A 178 0.28 1.58 23.37
N GLY A 179 0.62 0.40 23.87
CA GLY A 179 -0.28 -0.41 24.68
C GLY A 179 0.34 -1.69 25.24
N ARG A 180 -0.46 -2.48 25.96
CA ARG A 180 -0.07 -3.80 26.49
C ARG A 180 -0.44 -4.94 25.54
N TRP A 181 -1.48 -4.73 24.74
CA TRP A 181 -1.99 -5.64 23.70
C TRP A 181 -2.27 -7.07 24.23
N GLN A 182 -2.99 -7.19 25.33
CA GLN A 182 -3.20 -8.40 26.13
C GLN A 182 -4.64 -8.93 26.12
N PRO A 183 -5.12 -9.61 25.05
CA PRO A 183 -4.50 -9.87 23.76
C PRO A 183 -4.66 -8.72 22.77
N PHE A 184 -3.93 -8.78 21.64
CA PHE A 184 -4.23 -7.97 20.47
C PHE A 184 -5.56 -8.43 19.87
N HIS A 185 -6.45 -7.52 19.50
CA HIS A 185 -7.82 -7.83 19.04
C HIS A 185 -8.33 -6.80 18.02
N ALA A 186 -9.52 -7.04 17.46
CA ALA A 186 -10.10 -6.23 16.38
C ALA A 186 -10.20 -4.71 16.71
N GLY A 187 -10.46 -4.34 17.96
CA GLY A 187 -10.44 -2.93 18.39
C GLY A 187 -9.04 -2.31 18.29
N HIS A 188 -7.98 -3.06 18.60
CA HIS A 188 -6.60 -2.61 18.43
C HIS A 188 -6.22 -2.52 16.95
N ARG A 189 -6.73 -3.42 16.13
CA ARG A 189 -6.54 -3.38 14.68
C ARG A 189 -7.23 -2.15 14.08
N ALA A 190 -8.46 -1.84 14.47
CA ALA A 190 -9.16 -0.64 14.01
C ALA A 190 -8.39 0.64 14.39
N LEU A 191 -7.78 0.68 15.59
CA LEU A 191 -6.87 1.76 15.98
C LEU A 191 -5.65 1.81 15.06
N PHE A 192 -4.99 0.69 14.81
CA PHE A 192 -3.85 0.61 13.90
C PHE A 192 -4.20 1.12 12.49
N GLU A 193 -5.33 0.68 11.92
CA GLU A 193 -5.80 1.07 10.58
C GLU A 193 -6.08 2.58 10.49
N ARG A 194 -6.59 3.19 11.53
CA ARG A 194 -6.76 4.64 11.61
C ARG A 194 -5.43 5.39 11.69
N LEU A 195 -4.49 4.87 12.46
CA LEU A 195 -3.18 5.50 12.63
C LEU A 195 -2.30 5.39 11.39
N ILE A 196 -2.28 4.22 10.74
CA ILE A 196 -1.48 4.02 9.52
C ILE A 196 -1.95 4.90 8.35
N ALA A 197 -3.24 5.23 8.31
CA ALA A 197 -3.79 6.14 7.30
C ALA A 197 -3.23 7.56 7.39
N ARG A 198 -2.62 7.97 8.52
CA ARG A 198 -2.03 9.31 8.72
C ARG A 198 -0.67 9.47 8.05
N THR A 199 0.22 8.47 8.19
CA THR A 199 1.62 8.57 7.72
C THR A 199 2.06 7.39 6.86
N GLY A 200 1.24 6.35 6.74
CA GLY A 200 1.53 5.12 5.99
C GLY A 200 2.47 4.16 6.71
N GLN A 201 2.90 4.47 7.93
CA GLN A 201 3.65 3.54 8.79
C GLN A 201 3.43 3.82 10.28
N VAL A 202 3.55 2.78 11.12
CA VAL A 202 3.26 2.83 12.56
C VAL A 202 4.37 2.14 13.35
N VAL A 203 4.85 2.75 14.42
CA VAL A 203 5.61 2.04 15.44
C VAL A 203 4.66 1.57 16.54
N ILE A 204 4.55 0.25 16.71
CA ILE A 204 3.74 -0.36 17.77
C ILE A 204 4.63 -0.62 18.97
N GLN A 205 4.43 0.15 20.03
CA GLN A 205 5.15 -0.03 21.27
C GLN A 205 4.37 -0.95 22.20
N VAL A 206 4.98 -2.11 22.49
CA VAL A 206 4.46 -3.09 23.41
C VAL A 206 5.05 -2.82 24.79
N ARG A 207 4.22 -2.39 25.69
CA ARG A 207 4.60 -2.12 27.08
C ARG A 207 4.86 -3.42 27.81
N ASP A 208 6.11 -3.67 28.21
CA ASP A 208 6.47 -4.79 29.07
C ASP A 208 6.16 -4.42 30.53
N VAL A 209 5.18 -5.10 31.08
CA VAL A 209 4.76 -4.91 32.48
C VAL A 209 5.29 -5.99 33.42
N GLN A 210 6.19 -6.81 32.94
CA GLN A 210 6.85 -7.90 33.67
C GLN A 210 5.89 -8.74 34.53
N GLY A 211 5.61 -9.94 34.09
CA GLY A 211 4.79 -10.88 34.84
C GLY A 211 3.52 -11.32 34.11
N TRP A 212 3.08 -12.51 34.43
CA TRP A 212 2.01 -13.26 33.78
C TRP A 212 0.77 -13.30 34.65
N GLN A 213 0.43 -12.19 35.33
CA GLN A 213 -0.64 -12.20 36.32
C GLN A 213 -1.81 -11.28 35.92
N GLY A 214 -3.00 -11.76 36.20
CA GLY A 214 -4.22 -10.97 36.07
C GLY A 214 -4.46 -10.45 34.66
N SER A 215 -4.37 -9.13 34.46
CA SER A 215 -4.67 -8.50 33.18
C SER A 215 -3.57 -8.66 32.10
N ASN A 216 -2.45 -9.36 32.39
CA ASN A 216 -1.32 -9.58 31.47
C ASN A 216 -0.96 -11.07 31.37
N PRO A 217 -1.86 -11.95 30.86
CA PRO A 217 -1.63 -13.38 30.84
C PRO A 217 -0.69 -13.87 29.76
N PHE A 218 -0.30 -13.01 28.80
CA PHE A 218 0.53 -13.41 27.67
C PHE A 218 1.96 -12.90 27.82
N ALA A 219 2.94 -13.79 27.55
CA ALA A 219 4.34 -13.39 27.42
C ALA A 219 4.54 -12.43 26.24
N ILE A 220 5.59 -11.63 26.31
CA ILE A 220 5.88 -10.60 25.31
C ILE A 220 5.98 -11.18 23.88
N ASP A 221 6.60 -12.36 23.73
CA ASP A 221 6.72 -13.02 22.42
C ASP A 221 5.38 -13.53 21.90
N GLN A 222 4.47 -13.93 22.77
CA GLN A 222 3.10 -14.30 22.38
C GLN A 222 2.32 -13.06 21.88
N VAL A 223 2.51 -11.92 22.55
CA VAL A 223 1.92 -10.63 22.12
C VAL A 223 2.46 -10.22 20.76
N ARG A 224 3.78 -10.27 20.56
CA ARG A 224 4.42 -9.98 19.27
C ARG A 224 3.90 -10.88 18.16
N ALA A 225 3.82 -12.18 18.45
CA ALA A 225 3.31 -13.16 17.49
C ALA A 225 1.83 -12.91 17.13
N ALA A 226 1.01 -12.53 18.11
CA ALA A 226 -0.39 -12.17 17.88
C ALA A 226 -0.54 -10.93 17.00
N ILE A 227 0.23 -9.86 17.26
CA ILE A 227 0.25 -8.66 16.44
C ILE A 227 0.67 -8.99 15.00
N LYS A 228 1.78 -9.72 14.81
CA LYS A 228 2.26 -10.11 13.48
C LYS A 228 1.24 -10.98 12.75
N ARG A 229 0.67 -11.97 13.39
CA ARG A 229 -0.35 -12.84 12.79
C ARG A 229 -1.56 -12.05 12.26
N ASP A 230 -1.95 -10.99 12.96
CA ASP A 230 -3.10 -10.17 12.56
C ASP A 230 -2.74 -9.12 11.50
N LEU A 231 -1.56 -8.51 11.59
CA LEU A 231 -1.18 -7.39 10.73
C LEU A 231 -0.33 -7.77 9.51
N ASP A 232 0.55 -8.79 9.60
CA ASP A 232 1.46 -9.16 8.50
C ASP A 232 0.76 -9.47 7.18
N PRO A 233 -0.43 -10.08 7.13
CA PRO A 233 -1.09 -10.37 5.86
C PRO A 233 -1.32 -9.13 4.99
N LEU A 234 -1.50 -7.93 5.61
CA LEU A 234 -1.79 -6.69 4.90
C LEU A 234 -0.72 -5.61 5.05
N TYR A 235 -0.08 -5.56 6.21
CA TYR A 235 0.71 -4.39 6.63
C TYR A 235 2.18 -4.71 6.88
N GLN A 236 2.66 -5.90 6.46
CA GLN A 236 4.06 -6.25 6.63
C GLN A 236 4.97 -5.21 5.98
N GLY A 237 5.96 -4.72 6.74
CA GLY A 237 6.87 -3.66 6.31
C GLY A 237 6.33 -2.24 6.48
N GLN A 238 5.09 -2.08 6.94
CA GLN A 238 4.52 -0.77 7.26
C GLN A 238 4.48 -0.49 8.77
N TYR A 239 4.94 -1.42 9.56
CA TYR A 239 5.04 -1.23 11.01
C TYR A 239 6.28 -1.90 11.60
N GLU A 240 6.70 -1.39 12.74
CA GLU A 240 7.72 -1.98 13.61
C GLU A 240 7.16 -2.22 14.99
N ILE A 241 7.58 -3.33 15.63
CA ILE A 241 7.21 -3.64 17.01
C ILE A 241 8.40 -3.38 17.91
N GLN A 242 8.27 -2.41 18.81
CA GLN A 242 9.25 -2.09 19.83
C GLN A 242 8.77 -2.55 21.20
N ILE A 243 9.61 -3.26 21.91
CA ILE A 243 9.36 -3.57 23.33
C ILE A 243 9.88 -2.40 24.16
N VAL A 244 9.02 -1.83 24.98
CA VAL A 244 9.33 -0.69 25.83
C VAL A 244 9.03 -1.01 27.29
N PRO A 245 9.71 -0.38 28.24
CA PRO A 245 9.42 -0.57 29.68
C PRO A 245 8.00 -0.13 30.01
N ASN A 246 7.57 -0.34 31.26
CA ASN A 246 6.24 0.07 31.71
C ASN A 246 6.11 1.60 31.79
N ILE A 247 6.04 2.24 30.62
CA ILE A 247 5.89 3.68 30.46
C ILE A 247 4.51 4.09 30.98
N VAL A 248 4.46 5.00 31.94
CA VAL A 248 3.25 5.53 32.56
C VAL A 248 3.04 7.03 32.32
N HIS A 249 4.05 7.71 31.76
CA HIS A 249 4.00 9.13 31.45
C HIS A 249 4.78 9.43 30.17
N ILE A 250 4.23 10.31 29.34
CA ILE A 250 4.87 10.79 28.11
C ILE A 250 5.07 12.29 28.26
N GLY A 251 6.33 12.73 28.19
CA GLY A 251 6.68 14.13 28.23
C GLY A 251 7.46 14.52 26.98
N TRP A 252 7.24 15.73 26.49
CA TRP A 252 8.02 16.30 25.38
C TRP A 252 8.36 17.75 25.63
N GLY A 253 9.45 18.21 25.01
CA GLY A 253 9.93 19.59 25.09
C GLY A 253 9.24 20.50 24.06
N ARG A 254 9.49 21.80 24.19
CA ARG A 254 8.98 22.82 23.29
C ARG A 254 9.57 22.64 21.86
N GLY A 255 8.72 22.77 20.84
CA GLY A 255 9.16 22.79 19.42
C GLY A 255 9.46 21.42 18.80
N VAL A 256 9.08 20.32 19.45
CA VAL A 256 9.36 18.96 18.95
C VAL A 256 8.38 18.52 17.83
N GLY A 257 7.30 19.28 17.62
CA GLY A 257 6.37 19.03 16.50
C GLY A 257 5.46 17.81 16.65
N TYR A 258 5.39 17.20 17.86
CA TYR A 258 4.48 16.10 18.10
C TYR A 258 3.02 16.55 18.16
N THR A 259 2.16 15.75 17.54
CA THR A 259 0.71 15.82 17.78
C THR A 259 0.30 14.62 18.64
N HIS A 260 -0.69 14.81 19.50
CA HIS A 260 -1.30 13.73 20.26
C HIS A 260 -2.81 13.79 20.11
N ALA A 261 -3.45 12.63 20.01
CA ALA A 261 -4.88 12.52 19.97
C ALA A 261 -5.32 11.22 20.66
N GLU A 262 -6.39 11.29 21.41
CA GLU A 262 -7.13 10.11 21.84
C GLU A 262 -8.10 9.74 20.72
N GLU A 263 -7.95 8.54 20.17
CA GLU A 263 -8.81 8.05 19.09
C GLU A 263 -10.12 7.50 19.70
N THR A 264 -11.22 8.11 19.35
CA THR A 264 -12.55 7.67 19.75
C THR A 264 -13.20 6.83 18.66
N PHE A 265 -13.87 5.77 19.04
CA PHE A 265 -14.59 4.85 18.15
C PHE A 265 -16.04 4.76 18.56
N ASP A 266 -16.89 4.32 17.65
CA ASP A 266 -18.28 4.00 17.90
C ASP A 266 -18.41 2.74 18.78
N GLU A 267 -19.63 2.49 19.25
CA GLU A 267 -19.92 1.44 20.23
C GLU A 267 -19.57 0.04 19.70
N SER A 268 -19.65 -0.20 18.39
CA SER A 268 -19.30 -1.47 17.76
C SER A 268 -17.83 -1.87 17.98
N ILE A 269 -16.92 -0.90 18.07
CA ILE A 269 -15.50 -1.11 18.33
C ILE A 269 -15.18 -1.00 19.82
N THR A 270 -15.74 -0.02 20.52
CA THR A 270 -15.46 0.21 21.96
C THR A 270 -15.97 -0.90 22.86
N SER A 271 -17.01 -1.63 22.43
CA SER A 271 -17.50 -2.83 23.12
C SER A 271 -16.50 -4.01 23.11
N ILE A 272 -15.53 -4.02 22.19
CA ILE A 272 -14.49 -5.05 22.10
C ILE A 272 -13.46 -4.82 23.22
N SER A 273 -13.52 -5.63 24.25
CA SER A 273 -12.71 -5.45 25.45
C SER A 273 -11.75 -6.63 25.66
N GLY A 274 -10.47 -6.34 25.87
CA GLY A 274 -9.46 -7.35 26.21
C GLY A 274 -9.83 -8.13 27.48
N THR A 275 -10.56 -7.52 28.43
CA THR A 275 -11.05 -8.18 29.63
C THR A 275 -12.12 -9.22 29.30
N ALA A 276 -13.09 -8.88 28.44
CA ALA A 276 -14.11 -9.82 27.99
C ALA A 276 -13.50 -11.02 27.24
N ILE A 277 -12.51 -10.74 26.39
CA ILE A 277 -11.78 -11.79 25.65
C ILE A 277 -11.01 -12.71 26.61
N ARG A 278 -10.28 -12.17 27.60
CA ARG A 278 -9.59 -13.00 28.61
C ARG A 278 -10.56 -13.86 29.39
N LYS A 279 -11.71 -13.32 29.79
CA LYS A 279 -12.78 -14.10 30.47
C LYS A 279 -13.25 -15.27 29.62
N SER A 280 -13.51 -15.06 28.34
CA SER A 280 -13.93 -16.14 27.43
C SER A 280 -12.86 -17.22 27.24
N MET A 281 -11.58 -16.85 27.45
CA MET A 281 -10.44 -17.78 27.42
C MET A 281 -10.18 -18.47 28.79
N GLY A 282 -10.91 -18.15 29.84
CA GLY A 282 -10.69 -18.68 31.19
C GLY A 282 -9.43 -18.12 31.87
N LEU A 283 -8.97 -16.94 31.48
CA LEU A 283 -7.72 -16.30 31.93
C LEU A 283 -7.95 -15.13 32.91
N THR A 284 -8.88 -15.24 33.82
CA THR A 284 -9.14 -14.22 34.87
C THR A 284 -9.03 -14.79 36.26
#